data_ce3cdd24a49e97a3a3b85dd34b9949fe
#
_entry.id   ce3cdd24a49e97a3a3b85dd34b9949fe
#
_cell.length_a   1.000
_cell.length_b   1.000
_cell.length_c   1.000
_cell.angle_alpha   90.00
_cell.angle_beta   90.00
_cell.angle_gamma   90.00
#
_symmetry.space_group_name_H-M   'P 1'
#
loop_
_entity.id
_entity.type
_entity.pdbx_description
1 polymer ?
#
loop_
_entity_poly.entity_id
_entity_poly.type
_entity_poly.pdbx_seq_one_letter_code
_entity_poly.pdbx_strand_id
1 'polypeptide(L)'
;ERVMRLSGDDVDVVIVEVGGTVGDIESLPFIEAIRQLKKDVGRGNSLYIHVTLLPELAATGELKTKPTQHSVKELRGSGIQPDIIILRADHPVPDDVREKIALFTDVPVEAVVPATTARTIYEVPLQFEKFGLGDLLVRELGITPATPQLAKWEQLVAEIVTEKPAVEIAIVGKYTELPDAYLSVMEALRHAGWAHGHDVRVRWVNAEQLDDADEVL
;
A
#
# COMPACT_ATOMS: atom_id res chain seq x y z
N GLU A 1 -22.22 -2.09 -8.73
CA GLU A 1 -22.22 -2.80 -10.03
C GLU A 1 -20.80 -3.02 -10.61
N ARG A 2 -19.89 -2.01 -10.65
CA ARG A 2 -18.54 -2.17 -11.22
C ARG A 2 -17.71 -3.22 -10.50
N VAL A 3 -17.72 -3.24 -9.18
CA VAL A 3 -17.05 -4.27 -8.36
C VAL A 3 -17.58 -5.66 -8.67
N MET A 4 -18.92 -5.80 -8.72
CA MET A 4 -19.58 -7.09 -9.00
C MET A 4 -19.28 -7.64 -10.39
N ARG A 5 -18.89 -6.80 -11.35
CA ARG A 5 -18.49 -7.26 -12.69
C ARG A 5 -17.11 -7.91 -12.73
N LEU A 6 -16.31 -7.68 -11.67
CA LEU A 6 -14.96 -8.28 -11.54
C LEU A 6 -15.01 -9.66 -10.87
N SER A 7 -16.13 -9.99 -10.20
CA SER A 7 -16.33 -11.32 -9.61
C SER A 7 -16.81 -12.28 -10.68
N GLY A 8 -15.96 -13.19 -11.12
CA GLY A 8 -16.26 -14.29 -12.05
C GLY A 8 -15.97 -15.63 -11.37
N ASP A 9 -16.35 -16.72 -12.01
CA ASP A 9 -16.14 -18.07 -11.48
C ASP A 9 -14.66 -18.45 -11.32
N ASP A 10 -13.77 -17.66 -11.92
CA ASP A 10 -12.31 -17.82 -11.91
C ASP A 10 -11.61 -16.82 -10.97
N VAL A 11 -12.37 -16.05 -10.17
CA VAL A 11 -11.83 -15.01 -9.28
C VAL A 11 -12.21 -15.32 -7.83
N ASP A 12 -11.21 -15.66 -7.02
CA ASP A 12 -11.39 -15.95 -5.60
C ASP A 12 -11.49 -14.68 -4.74
N VAL A 13 -10.75 -13.64 -5.08
CA VAL A 13 -10.67 -12.39 -4.31
C VAL A 13 -10.64 -11.18 -5.23
N VAL A 14 -11.47 -10.19 -4.93
CA VAL A 14 -11.44 -8.87 -5.57
C VAL A 14 -10.97 -7.84 -4.55
N ILE A 15 -9.88 -7.12 -4.86
CA ILE A 15 -9.39 -6.01 -4.04
C ILE A 15 -9.88 -4.70 -4.66
N VAL A 16 -10.56 -3.91 -3.84
CA VAL A 16 -11.07 -2.58 -4.24
C VAL A 16 -10.39 -1.53 -3.39
N GLU A 17 -9.77 -0.56 -4.04
CA GLU A 17 -9.16 0.60 -3.38
C GLU A 17 -10.05 1.83 -3.58
N VAL A 18 -10.23 2.59 -2.51
CA VAL A 18 -10.91 3.89 -2.51
C VAL A 18 -9.92 4.92 -1.98
N GLY A 19 -9.43 5.78 -2.89
CA GLY A 19 -8.47 6.81 -2.58
C GLY A 19 -9.07 8.00 -1.84
N GLY A 20 -8.20 8.88 -1.35
CA GLY A 20 -8.55 10.07 -0.59
C GLY A 20 -8.68 9.84 0.92
N THR A 21 -8.90 10.92 1.65
CA THR A 21 -9.09 10.88 3.10
C THR A 21 -10.56 10.58 3.42
N VAL A 22 -10.81 9.71 4.39
CA VAL A 22 -12.17 9.47 4.88
C VAL A 22 -12.71 10.78 5.49
N GLY A 23 -13.89 11.18 5.01
CA GLY A 23 -14.52 12.46 5.34
C GLY A 23 -14.44 13.51 4.24
N ASP A 24 -13.60 13.31 3.22
CA ASP A 24 -13.57 14.19 2.06
C ASP A 24 -14.86 14.02 1.23
N ILE A 25 -15.39 15.13 0.73
CA ILE A 25 -16.69 15.18 0.06
C ILE A 25 -16.70 14.29 -1.19
N GLU A 26 -15.61 14.28 -1.95
CA GLU A 26 -15.47 13.51 -3.19
C GLU A 26 -15.45 11.99 -2.95
N SER A 27 -15.06 11.53 -1.77
CA SER A 27 -15.01 10.10 -1.43
C SER A 27 -16.36 9.55 -0.95
N LEU A 28 -17.28 10.40 -0.48
CA LEU A 28 -18.54 9.99 0.13
C LEU A 28 -19.40 9.05 -0.74
N PRO A 29 -19.58 9.28 -2.07
CA PRO A 29 -20.36 8.36 -2.90
C PRO A 29 -19.74 6.97 -2.99
N PHE A 30 -18.42 6.87 -2.97
CA PHE A 30 -17.70 5.60 -3.01
C PHE A 30 -17.80 4.87 -1.67
N ILE A 31 -17.65 5.60 -0.56
CA ILE A 31 -17.82 5.06 0.80
C ILE A 31 -19.24 4.51 0.98
N GLU A 32 -20.27 5.25 0.57
CA GLU A 32 -21.64 4.78 0.61
C GLU A 32 -21.86 3.54 -0.27
N ALA A 33 -21.27 3.50 -1.46
CA ALA A 33 -21.39 2.36 -2.36
C ALA A 33 -20.78 1.09 -1.76
N ILE A 34 -19.58 1.16 -1.16
CA ILE A 34 -18.96 -0.01 -0.51
C ILE A 34 -19.69 -0.42 0.77
N ARG A 35 -20.26 0.53 1.53
CA ARG A 35 -21.12 0.23 2.68
C ARG A 35 -22.32 -0.60 2.27
N GLN A 36 -22.99 -0.24 1.18
CA GLN A 36 -24.11 -1.00 0.64
C GLN A 36 -23.69 -2.36 0.09
N LEU A 37 -22.51 -2.42 -0.57
CA LEU A 37 -21.98 -3.66 -1.16
C LEU A 37 -21.89 -4.80 -0.13
N LYS A 38 -21.49 -4.52 1.11
CA LYS A 38 -21.42 -5.54 2.19
C LYS A 38 -22.74 -6.26 2.41
N LYS A 39 -23.86 -5.53 2.23
CA LYS A 39 -25.20 -6.13 2.33
C LYS A 39 -25.50 -7.01 1.11
N ASP A 40 -25.08 -6.56 -0.08
CA ASP A 40 -25.39 -7.25 -1.34
C ASP A 40 -24.61 -8.57 -1.48
N VAL A 41 -23.33 -8.57 -1.05
CA VAL A 41 -22.48 -9.77 -1.11
C VAL A 41 -22.64 -10.69 0.10
N GLY A 42 -23.25 -10.22 1.18
CA GLY A 42 -23.47 -10.97 2.41
C GLY A 42 -22.30 -10.90 3.40
N ARG A 43 -22.61 -11.29 4.65
CA ARG A 43 -21.59 -11.30 5.73
C ARG A 43 -20.55 -12.37 5.46
N GLY A 44 -19.28 -12.05 5.74
CA GLY A 44 -18.13 -12.93 5.52
C GLY A 44 -17.55 -12.90 4.10
N ASN A 45 -18.23 -12.25 3.14
CA ASN A 45 -17.75 -12.11 1.77
C ASN A 45 -17.10 -10.74 1.48
N SER A 46 -16.91 -9.92 2.51
CA SER A 46 -16.22 -8.63 2.37
C SER A 46 -15.54 -8.23 3.67
N LEU A 47 -14.36 -7.66 3.56
CA LEU A 47 -13.59 -7.03 4.65
C LEU A 47 -13.32 -5.58 4.35
N TYR A 48 -13.35 -4.75 5.38
CA TYR A 48 -12.92 -3.36 5.31
C TYR A 48 -11.55 -3.21 5.93
N ILE A 49 -10.57 -2.90 5.12
CA ILE A 49 -9.21 -2.59 5.54
C ILE A 49 -9.04 -1.08 5.50
N HIS A 50 -8.78 -0.48 6.65
CA HIS A 50 -8.60 0.96 6.76
C HIS A 50 -7.11 1.31 6.93
N VAL A 51 -6.55 2.00 5.95
CA VAL A 51 -5.17 2.47 6.02
C VAL A 51 -5.15 3.84 6.69
N THR A 52 -4.38 3.98 7.77
CA THR A 52 -4.29 5.22 8.54
C THR A 52 -2.85 5.64 8.75
N LEU A 53 -2.63 6.93 8.93
CA LEU A 53 -1.33 7.48 9.31
C LEU A 53 -1.16 7.46 10.83
N LEU A 54 -0.02 6.93 11.28
CA LEU A 54 0.45 6.99 12.66
C LEU A 54 1.69 7.90 12.73
N PRO A 55 1.51 9.22 12.85
CA PRO A 55 2.62 10.16 12.82
C PRO A 55 3.43 10.12 14.11
N GLU A 56 4.72 10.38 13.99
CA GLU A 56 5.64 10.63 15.08
C GLU A 56 5.90 12.13 15.22
N LEU A 57 5.91 12.62 16.46
CA LEU A 57 6.35 13.98 16.74
C LEU A 57 7.88 14.04 16.75
N ALA A 58 8.46 14.67 15.75
CA ALA A 58 9.92 14.79 15.60
C ALA A 58 10.63 15.34 16.87
N ALA A 59 9.96 16.19 17.64
CA ALA A 59 10.54 16.78 18.86
C ALA A 59 10.67 15.80 20.03
N THR A 60 9.83 14.76 20.12
CA THR A 60 9.74 13.86 21.29
C THR A 60 9.89 12.39 20.93
N GLY A 61 9.85 12.02 19.66
CA GLY A 61 9.78 10.62 19.20
C GLY A 61 8.46 9.93 19.58
N GLU A 62 7.44 10.68 19.98
CA GLU A 62 6.17 10.11 20.42
C GLU A 62 5.25 9.82 19.24
N LEU A 63 4.78 8.56 19.11
CA LEU A 63 3.76 8.17 18.14
C LEU A 63 2.37 8.66 18.57
N LYS A 64 1.67 9.35 17.68
CA LYS A 64 0.35 9.94 17.94
C LYS A 64 -0.79 9.06 17.39
N THR A 65 -1.51 8.41 18.30
CA THR A 65 -2.65 7.54 17.96
C THR A 65 -3.94 8.29 17.62
N LYS A 66 -4.04 9.57 17.98
CA LYS A 66 -5.27 10.36 17.77
C LYS A 66 -5.69 10.50 16.30
N PRO A 67 -4.79 10.72 15.32
CA PRO A 67 -5.17 10.78 13.92
C PRO A 67 -5.85 9.48 13.45
N THR A 68 -5.30 8.32 13.79
CA THR A 68 -5.92 7.01 13.50
C THR A 68 -7.30 6.87 14.15
N GLN A 69 -7.42 7.22 15.44
CA GLN A 69 -8.71 7.14 16.15
C GLN A 69 -9.77 8.04 15.51
N HIS A 70 -9.38 9.25 15.09
CA HIS A 70 -10.29 10.18 14.40
C HIS A 70 -10.70 9.66 13.04
N SER A 71 -9.76 9.15 12.24
CA SER A 71 -10.06 8.59 10.93
C SER A 71 -11.03 7.41 11.01
N VAL A 72 -10.85 6.51 11.98
CA VAL A 72 -11.79 5.40 12.24
C VAL A 72 -13.16 5.93 12.70
N LYS A 73 -13.19 6.97 13.53
CA LYS A 73 -14.45 7.60 13.97
C LYS A 73 -15.25 8.15 12.77
N GLU A 74 -14.58 8.83 11.83
CA GLU A 74 -15.21 9.36 10.62
C GLU A 74 -15.74 8.22 9.73
N LEU A 75 -14.97 7.14 9.56
CA LEU A 75 -15.41 5.96 8.81
C LEU A 75 -16.65 5.31 9.45
N ARG A 76 -16.67 5.20 10.78
CA ARG A 76 -17.83 4.73 11.55
C ARG A 76 -19.03 5.65 11.39
N GLY A 77 -18.80 6.97 11.37
CA GLY A 77 -19.84 7.96 11.10
C GLY A 77 -20.51 7.75 9.74
N SER A 78 -19.78 7.22 8.77
CA SER A 78 -20.30 6.80 7.46
C SER A 78 -20.93 5.40 7.46
N GLY A 79 -21.04 4.74 8.62
CA GLY A 79 -21.68 3.42 8.76
C GLY A 79 -20.75 2.22 8.43
N ILE A 80 -19.43 2.42 8.40
CA ILE A 80 -18.46 1.35 8.16
C ILE A 80 -17.60 1.16 9.41
N GLN A 81 -17.64 -0.04 10.00
CA GLN A 81 -16.64 -0.49 10.97
C GLN A 81 -15.50 -1.17 10.20
N PRO A 82 -14.25 -0.73 10.35
CA PRO A 82 -13.13 -1.45 9.75
C PRO A 82 -12.95 -2.80 10.45
N ASP A 83 -12.65 -3.82 9.68
CA ASP A 83 -12.31 -5.15 10.17
C ASP A 83 -10.81 -5.22 10.49
N ILE A 84 -9.99 -4.51 9.71
CA ILE A 84 -8.52 -4.44 9.84
C ILE A 84 -8.06 -2.98 9.72
N ILE A 85 -7.06 -2.62 10.51
CA ILE A 85 -6.40 -1.31 10.43
C ILE A 85 -4.94 -1.51 10.04
N ILE A 86 -4.51 -0.87 8.96
CA ILE A 86 -3.11 -0.78 8.57
C ILE A 86 -2.54 0.54 9.08
N LEU A 87 -1.52 0.48 9.94
CA LEU A 87 -0.87 1.65 10.51
C LEU A 87 0.35 2.03 9.69
N ARG A 88 0.21 3.03 8.83
CA ARG A 88 1.34 3.59 8.10
C ARG A 88 2.18 4.44 9.06
N ALA A 89 3.41 4.01 9.32
CA ALA A 89 4.34 4.68 10.21
C ALA A 89 5.75 4.74 9.60
N ASP A 90 6.57 5.68 10.03
CA ASP A 90 7.96 5.76 9.57
C ASP A 90 8.90 4.84 10.35
N HIS A 91 8.52 4.51 11.59
CA HIS A 91 9.30 3.68 12.51
C HIS A 91 8.49 2.50 13.04
N PRO A 92 9.15 1.48 13.64
CA PRO A 92 8.46 0.35 14.26
C PRO A 92 7.41 0.79 15.29
N VAL A 93 6.25 0.14 15.25
CA VAL A 93 5.12 0.45 16.13
C VAL A 93 5.15 -0.49 17.33
N PRO A 94 5.32 0.03 18.57
CA PRO A 94 5.28 -0.76 19.79
C PRO A 94 3.91 -1.42 20.04
N ASP A 95 3.90 -2.54 20.76
CA ASP A 95 2.68 -3.29 21.01
C ASP A 95 1.66 -2.52 21.87
N ASP A 96 2.11 -1.74 22.86
CA ASP A 96 1.23 -0.89 23.66
C ASP A 96 0.51 0.18 22.83
N VAL A 97 1.14 0.67 21.76
CA VAL A 97 0.51 1.60 20.79
C VAL A 97 -0.55 0.88 19.97
N ARG A 98 -0.27 -0.37 19.54
CA ARG A 98 -1.24 -1.22 18.82
C ARG A 98 -2.44 -1.55 19.70
N GLU A 99 -2.20 -1.98 20.95
CA GLU A 99 -3.24 -2.26 21.94
C GLU A 99 -4.12 -1.04 22.20
N LYS A 100 -3.50 0.13 22.34
CA LYS A 100 -4.24 1.39 22.52
C LYS A 100 -5.13 1.70 21.30
N ILE A 101 -4.64 1.51 20.08
CA ILE A 101 -5.45 1.74 18.88
C ILE A 101 -6.58 0.72 18.82
N ALA A 102 -6.30 -0.57 19.04
CA ALA A 102 -7.29 -1.64 19.09
C ALA A 102 -8.45 -1.31 20.04
N LEU A 103 -8.11 -0.88 21.28
CA LEU A 103 -9.09 -0.48 22.30
C LEU A 103 -10.00 0.65 21.83
N PHE A 104 -9.42 1.72 21.25
CA PHE A 104 -10.19 2.92 20.85
C PHE A 104 -10.93 2.77 19.50
N THR A 105 -10.58 1.76 18.73
CA THR A 105 -11.17 1.51 17.40
C THR A 105 -12.06 0.27 17.36
N ASP A 106 -12.15 -0.46 18.47
CA ASP A 106 -12.96 -1.69 18.58
C ASP A 106 -12.59 -2.70 17.48
N VAL A 107 -11.28 -2.91 17.31
CA VAL A 107 -10.68 -3.86 16.37
C VAL A 107 -9.75 -4.76 17.18
N PRO A 108 -9.69 -6.09 16.93
CA PRO A 108 -8.75 -6.97 17.61
C PRO A 108 -7.29 -6.53 17.43
N VAL A 109 -6.43 -6.74 18.43
CA VAL A 109 -5.03 -6.31 18.37
C VAL A 109 -4.28 -6.93 17.18
N GLU A 110 -4.57 -8.20 16.87
CA GLU A 110 -4.01 -8.88 15.70
C GLU A 110 -4.43 -8.25 14.37
N ALA A 111 -5.55 -7.54 14.33
CA ALA A 111 -6.04 -6.83 13.15
C ALA A 111 -5.54 -5.37 13.07
N VAL A 112 -4.70 -4.95 14.00
CA VAL A 112 -3.96 -3.67 13.94
C VAL A 112 -2.55 -3.95 13.43
N VAL A 113 -2.34 -3.80 12.14
CA VAL A 113 -1.14 -4.25 11.42
C VAL A 113 -0.26 -3.06 11.07
N PRO A 114 0.98 -3.00 11.56
CA PRO A 114 1.94 -1.98 11.16
C PRO A 114 2.38 -2.12 9.69
N ALA A 115 2.53 -0.98 9.01
CA ALA A 115 3.14 -0.83 7.69
C ALA A 115 4.21 0.24 7.79
N THR A 116 5.42 -0.14 8.17
CA THR A 116 6.54 0.79 8.34
C THR A 116 7.17 1.16 7.00
N THR A 117 7.85 2.32 6.96
CA THR A 117 8.63 2.71 5.79
C THR A 117 9.62 1.60 5.44
N ALA A 118 9.46 1.04 4.25
CA ALA A 118 10.31 -0.01 3.71
C ALA A 118 11.38 0.58 2.79
N ARG A 119 12.51 -0.12 2.62
CA ARG A 119 13.55 0.27 1.65
C ARG A 119 13.04 0.19 0.21
N THR A 120 12.10 -0.71 -0.03
CA THR A 120 11.40 -0.89 -1.30
C THR A 120 9.96 -1.32 -1.04
N ILE A 121 9.03 -0.95 -1.93
CA ILE A 121 7.63 -1.41 -1.85
C ILE A 121 7.51 -2.94 -1.89
N TYR A 122 8.50 -3.64 -2.44
CA TYR A 122 8.54 -5.10 -2.51
C TYR A 122 8.78 -5.77 -1.15
N GLU A 123 9.22 -5.04 -0.13
CA GLU A 123 9.29 -5.55 1.26
C GLU A 123 7.93 -5.58 1.96
N VAL A 124 6.95 -4.78 1.51
CA VAL A 124 5.66 -4.61 2.19
C VAL A 124 4.91 -5.94 2.36
N PRO A 125 4.81 -6.84 1.35
CA PRO A 125 4.18 -8.14 1.54
C PRO A 125 4.84 -8.98 2.63
N LEU A 126 6.17 -8.93 2.75
CA LEU A 126 6.92 -9.65 3.80
C LEU A 126 6.69 -9.04 5.18
N GLN A 127 6.52 -7.72 5.27
CA GLN A 127 6.13 -7.08 6.53
C GLN A 127 4.73 -7.55 6.96
N PHE A 128 3.77 -7.58 6.04
CA PHE A 128 2.42 -8.03 6.34
C PHE A 128 2.36 -9.50 6.76
N GLU A 129 3.12 -10.36 6.09
CA GLU A 129 3.22 -11.78 6.47
C GLU A 129 3.77 -11.94 7.89
N LYS A 130 4.81 -11.18 8.25
CA LYS A 130 5.39 -11.18 9.60
C LYS A 130 4.37 -10.83 10.70
N PHE A 131 3.37 -10.00 10.38
CA PHE A 131 2.29 -9.63 11.30
C PHE A 131 1.05 -10.54 11.18
N GLY A 132 1.11 -11.60 10.36
CA GLY A 132 0.03 -12.57 10.20
C GLY A 132 -1.18 -12.04 9.43
N LEU A 133 -1.02 -10.98 8.61
CA LEU A 133 -2.13 -10.42 7.85
C LEU A 133 -2.72 -11.44 6.86
N GLY A 134 -1.88 -12.27 6.22
CA GLY A 134 -2.33 -13.32 5.31
C GLY A 134 -3.26 -14.32 5.99
N ASP A 135 -2.87 -14.85 7.12
CA ASP A 135 -3.67 -15.80 7.93
C ASP A 135 -4.97 -15.14 8.41
N LEU A 136 -4.91 -13.88 8.83
CA LEU A 136 -6.08 -13.12 9.25
C LEU A 136 -7.10 -12.97 8.11
N LEU A 137 -6.65 -12.59 6.91
CA LEU A 137 -7.51 -12.45 5.73
C LEU A 137 -8.16 -13.78 5.32
N VAL A 138 -7.39 -14.85 5.28
CA VAL A 138 -7.85 -16.20 4.97
C VAL A 138 -8.94 -16.64 5.95
N ARG A 139 -8.72 -16.41 7.26
CA ARG A 139 -9.68 -16.75 8.31
C ARG A 139 -10.98 -15.96 8.18
N GLU A 140 -10.88 -14.64 8.06
CA GLU A 140 -12.05 -13.74 8.06
C GLU A 140 -12.89 -13.88 6.78
N LEU A 141 -12.27 -14.22 5.65
CA LEU A 141 -12.96 -14.46 4.38
C LEU A 141 -13.38 -15.93 4.19
N GLY A 142 -13.06 -16.82 5.13
CA GLY A 142 -13.39 -18.24 5.03
C GLY A 142 -12.73 -18.95 3.84
N ILE A 143 -11.57 -18.45 3.40
CA ILE A 143 -10.78 -19.05 2.31
C ILE A 143 -10.05 -20.27 2.86
N THR A 144 -9.89 -21.29 2.03
CA THR A 144 -9.10 -22.49 2.42
C THR A 144 -7.63 -22.10 2.65
N PRO A 145 -7.09 -22.33 3.87
CA PRO A 145 -5.71 -22.01 4.18
C PRO A 145 -4.72 -22.74 3.25
N ALA A 146 -3.69 -22.03 2.82
CA ALA A 146 -2.56 -22.62 2.11
C ALA A 146 -1.26 -22.08 2.72
N THR A 147 -0.21 -22.89 2.72
CA THR A 147 1.10 -22.43 3.20
C THR A 147 1.67 -21.38 2.26
N PRO A 148 1.99 -20.17 2.73
CA PRO A 148 2.60 -19.14 1.92
C PRO A 148 3.93 -19.61 1.30
N GLN A 149 4.13 -19.35 0.01
CA GLN A 149 5.35 -19.71 -0.72
C GLN A 149 6.14 -18.45 -1.08
N LEU A 150 6.73 -17.81 -0.08
CA LEU A 150 7.39 -16.51 -0.22
C LEU A 150 8.89 -16.58 -0.55
N ALA A 151 9.50 -17.77 -0.58
CA ALA A 151 10.95 -17.91 -0.77
C ALA A 151 11.50 -17.19 -2.02
N LYS A 152 10.78 -17.24 -3.15
CA LYS A 152 11.17 -16.51 -4.37
C LYS A 152 11.00 -15.00 -4.22
N TRP A 153 10.00 -14.57 -3.44
CA TRP A 153 9.78 -13.15 -3.18
C TRP A 153 10.84 -12.60 -2.21
N GLU A 154 11.19 -13.34 -1.18
CA GLU A 154 12.29 -13.01 -0.27
C GLU A 154 13.61 -12.88 -1.00
N GLN A 155 13.90 -13.82 -1.92
CA GLN A 155 15.09 -13.74 -2.77
C GLN A 155 15.08 -12.49 -3.66
N LEU A 156 13.94 -12.19 -4.32
CA LEU A 156 13.80 -10.97 -5.13
C LEU A 156 14.07 -9.70 -4.30
N VAL A 157 13.48 -9.61 -3.10
CA VAL A 157 13.69 -8.46 -2.21
C VAL A 157 15.16 -8.36 -1.80
N ALA A 158 15.80 -9.47 -1.46
CA ALA A 158 17.23 -9.49 -1.13
C ALA A 158 18.10 -8.99 -2.31
N GLU A 159 17.76 -9.40 -3.53
CA GLU A 159 18.42 -8.93 -4.74
C GLU A 159 18.19 -7.42 -4.97
N ILE A 160 16.98 -6.92 -4.79
CA ILE A 160 16.65 -5.50 -4.97
C ILE A 160 17.46 -4.61 -4.02
N VAL A 161 17.61 -5.00 -2.76
CA VAL A 161 18.26 -4.17 -1.74
C VAL A 161 19.78 -4.32 -1.71
N THR A 162 20.33 -5.29 -2.45
CA THR A 162 21.78 -5.46 -2.58
C THR A 162 22.33 -4.40 -3.53
N GLU A 163 23.39 -3.71 -3.10
CA GLU A 163 24.10 -2.72 -3.93
C GLU A 163 24.65 -3.34 -5.21
N LYS A 164 24.43 -2.68 -6.34
CA LYS A 164 24.83 -3.12 -7.67
C LYS A 164 25.53 -2.00 -8.43
N PRO A 165 26.36 -2.35 -9.44
CA PRO A 165 26.87 -1.34 -10.34
C PRO A 165 25.72 -0.59 -11.02
N ALA A 166 25.83 0.72 -11.09
CA ALA A 166 24.80 1.56 -11.69
C ALA A 166 24.99 1.66 -13.21
N VAL A 167 23.90 1.66 -13.94
CA VAL A 167 23.82 2.05 -15.35
C VAL A 167 22.97 3.30 -15.48
N GLU A 168 23.45 4.31 -16.20
CA GLU A 168 22.69 5.52 -16.47
C GLU A 168 21.88 5.36 -17.76
N ILE A 169 20.58 5.69 -17.69
CA ILE A 169 19.64 5.66 -18.82
C ILE A 169 18.95 7.01 -18.90
N ALA A 170 19.04 7.68 -20.06
CA ALA A 170 18.31 8.92 -20.28
C ALA A 170 16.87 8.65 -20.69
N ILE A 171 15.92 9.35 -20.02
CA ILE A 171 14.53 9.44 -20.47
C ILE A 171 14.35 10.84 -21.07
N VAL A 172 14.14 10.86 -22.38
CA VAL A 172 13.87 12.09 -23.13
C VAL A 172 12.36 12.27 -23.28
N GLY A 173 11.80 13.33 -22.70
CA GLY A 173 10.35 13.52 -22.68
C GLY A 173 9.93 14.96 -22.37
N LYS A 174 8.61 15.23 -22.41
CA LYS A 174 8.05 16.56 -22.17
C LYS A 174 7.79 16.87 -20.70
N TYR A 175 7.34 15.89 -19.94
CA TYR A 175 6.89 16.08 -18.54
C TYR A 175 7.93 15.59 -17.53
N THR A 176 9.20 15.90 -17.77
CA THR A 176 10.33 15.39 -16.97
C THR A 176 10.36 15.94 -15.53
N GLU A 177 9.66 17.06 -15.28
CA GLU A 177 9.46 17.60 -13.92
C GLU A 177 8.36 16.88 -13.12
N LEU A 178 7.60 16.00 -13.78
CA LEU A 178 6.56 15.17 -13.17
C LEU A 178 6.92 13.68 -13.31
N PRO A 179 7.83 13.14 -12.47
CA PRO A 179 8.31 11.76 -12.59
C PRO A 179 7.19 10.71 -12.59
N ASP A 180 6.07 10.99 -11.93
CA ASP A 180 4.91 10.11 -11.89
C ASP A 180 4.30 9.83 -13.27
N ALA A 181 4.44 10.77 -14.22
CA ALA A 181 4.01 10.56 -15.61
C ALA A 181 4.75 9.40 -16.30
N TYR A 182 5.94 9.07 -15.80
CA TYR A 182 6.80 8.02 -16.32
C TYR A 182 6.98 6.83 -15.37
N LEU A 183 6.15 6.73 -14.32
CA LEU A 183 6.31 5.72 -13.28
C LEU A 183 6.43 4.31 -13.84
N SER A 184 5.56 3.91 -14.79
CA SER A 184 5.60 2.58 -15.39
C SER A 184 6.88 2.32 -16.19
N VAL A 185 7.42 3.35 -16.85
CA VAL A 185 8.69 3.25 -17.60
C VAL A 185 9.85 3.10 -16.62
N MET A 186 9.87 3.89 -15.54
CA MET A 186 10.90 3.81 -14.50
C MET A 186 10.89 2.44 -13.82
N GLU A 187 9.73 1.91 -13.46
CA GLU A 187 9.61 0.59 -12.87
C GLU A 187 10.07 -0.50 -13.83
N ALA A 188 9.69 -0.43 -15.11
CA ALA A 188 10.16 -1.39 -16.12
C ALA A 188 11.70 -1.37 -16.26
N LEU A 189 12.30 -0.19 -16.26
CA LEU A 189 13.76 -0.04 -16.31
C LEU A 189 14.43 -0.60 -15.05
N ARG A 190 13.89 -0.34 -13.86
CA ARG A 190 14.39 -0.90 -12.60
C ARG A 190 14.32 -2.42 -12.60
N HIS A 191 13.18 -3.00 -13.00
CA HIS A 191 13.01 -4.45 -13.08
C HIS A 191 14.02 -5.08 -14.05
N ALA A 192 14.22 -4.47 -15.22
CA ALA A 192 15.24 -4.93 -16.16
C ALA A 192 16.65 -4.82 -15.57
N GLY A 193 16.95 -3.70 -14.90
CA GLY A 193 18.22 -3.50 -14.21
C GLY A 193 18.50 -4.61 -13.21
N TRP A 194 17.59 -4.88 -12.30
CA TRP A 194 17.74 -5.94 -11.28
C TRP A 194 17.94 -7.32 -11.92
N ALA A 195 17.14 -7.65 -12.96
CA ALA A 195 17.30 -8.91 -13.70
C ALA A 195 18.68 -9.07 -14.36
N HIS A 196 19.37 -7.95 -14.62
CA HIS A 196 20.73 -7.92 -15.19
C HIS A 196 21.81 -7.55 -14.18
N GLY A 197 21.50 -7.51 -12.88
CA GLY A 197 22.45 -7.24 -11.81
C GLY A 197 22.95 -5.79 -11.76
N HIS A 198 22.12 -4.84 -12.17
CA HIS A 198 22.44 -3.41 -12.19
C HIS A 198 21.36 -2.57 -11.49
N ASP A 199 21.77 -1.43 -10.93
CA ASP A 199 20.87 -0.37 -10.52
C ASP A 199 20.75 0.66 -11.64
N VAL A 200 19.49 1.03 -11.98
CA VAL A 200 19.23 2.03 -13.03
C VAL A 200 19.14 3.42 -12.41
N ARG A 201 20.00 4.32 -12.88
CA ARG A 201 19.92 5.75 -12.62
C ARG A 201 19.28 6.46 -13.81
N VAL A 202 18.14 7.09 -13.58
CA VAL A 202 17.43 7.80 -14.64
C VAL A 202 17.97 9.23 -14.73
N ARG A 203 18.46 9.61 -15.93
CA ARG A 203 18.75 10.99 -16.31
C ARG A 203 17.56 11.54 -17.07
N TRP A 204 16.96 12.59 -16.53
CA TRP A 204 15.84 13.28 -17.18
C TRP A 204 16.32 14.30 -18.18
N VAL A 205 15.80 14.25 -19.40
CA VAL A 205 16.11 15.20 -20.48
C VAL A 205 14.81 15.76 -21.02
N ASN A 206 14.60 17.08 -20.84
CA ASN A 206 13.43 17.73 -21.37
C ASN A 206 13.56 17.91 -22.88
N ALA A 207 12.69 17.25 -23.66
CA ALA A 207 12.68 17.29 -25.10
C ALA A 207 12.45 18.70 -25.69
N GLU A 208 11.81 19.60 -24.94
CA GLU A 208 11.54 21.00 -25.37
C GLU A 208 12.78 21.90 -25.23
N GLN A 209 13.80 21.45 -24.51
CA GLN A 209 15.05 22.18 -24.31
C GLN A 209 16.18 21.68 -25.21
N LEU A 210 15.88 20.70 -26.09
CA LEU A 210 16.83 20.16 -27.05
C LEU A 210 16.87 21.02 -28.33
N ASP A 211 17.40 22.24 -28.20
CA ASP A 211 17.57 23.13 -29.39
C ASP A 211 18.80 22.74 -30.24
N ASP A 212 19.79 22.03 -29.63
CA ASP A 212 20.95 21.48 -30.36
C ASP A 212 21.33 20.11 -29.74
N ALA A 213 21.24 19.05 -30.53
CA ALA A 213 21.52 17.68 -30.10
C ALA A 213 22.98 17.44 -29.61
N ASP A 214 23.89 18.33 -29.90
CA ASP A 214 25.32 18.20 -29.59
C ASP A 214 25.69 18.64 -28.16
N GLU A 215 24.80 19.35 -27.42
CA GLU A 215 25.09 19.82 -26.05
C GLU A 215 24.57 18.90 -24.95
N VAL A 216 23.78 17.86 -25.25
CA VAL A 216 23.02 17.10 -24.26
C VAL A 216 23.44 15.62 -24.15
N LEU A 217 24.24 15.14 -25.08
CA LEU A 217 24.82 13.77 -25.07
C LEU A 217 26.28 13.81 -24.61
#